data_20daa5f21493a46b38e16d065cd4b45e
#
_entry.id   20daa5f21493a46b38e16d065cd4b45e
#
_cell.length_a   1.000
_cell.length_b   1.000
_cell.length_c   1.000
_cell.angle_alpha   90.00
_cell.angle_beta   90.00
_cell.angle_gamma   90.00
#
_symmetry.space_group_name_H-M   'P 1'
#
loop_
_entity.id
_entity.type
_entity.pdbx_description
1 polymer ?
#
loop_
_entity_poly.entity_id
_entity_poly.type
_entity_poly.pdbx_seq_one_letter_code
_entity_poly.pdbx_strand_id
1 'polypeptide(L)'
;MTRQQIVLVGMPASGKSRVGRELASALGLEHRDSDALIEETTGRKIPEIFSTDGEEYFRQLEEEVIERALAYPGVLSLGGGALTRKATRERLRDCFVVYIKAELPELLRRSQGSDRPLLAGDAQARLEELWEARKDYFPEVASLEVQTSSEPVIHVVEQILREVGEADERDDSSQR
;
A
#
# COMPACT_ATOMS: atom_id res chain seq x y z
N MET A 1 1.15 -5.20 -23.43
CA MET A 1 1.75 -4.10 -22.62
C MET A 1 2.04 -4.64 -21.24
N THR A 2 3.26 -4.71 -20.85
CA THR A 2 3.62 -5.10 -19.49
C THR A 2 2.99 -4.11 -18.53
N ARG A 3 2.19 -4.57 -17.59
CA ARG A 3 1.65 -3.73 -16.51
C ARG A 3 2.81 -3.30 -15.61
N GLN A 4 3.41 -2.19 -15.97
CA GLN A 4 4.62 -1.66 -15.31
C GLN A 4 4.30 -0.97 -13.97
N GLN A 5 3.02 -0.89 -13.58
CA GLN A 5 2.61 -0.26 -12.35
C GLN A 5 1.91 -1.26 -11.43
N ILE A 6 2.58 -1.63 -10.35
CA ILE A 6 2.04 -2.48 -9.28
C ILE A 6 1.84 -1.61 -8.04
N VAL A 7 0.66 -1.69 -7.45
CA VAL A 7 0.31 -0.91 -6.24
C VAL A 7 0.07 -1.86 -5.07
N LEU A 8 0.71 -1.62 -3.95
CA LEU A 8 0.51 -2.39 -2.71
C LEU A 8 -0.35 -1.58 -1.74
N VAL A 9 -1.43 -2.18 -1.28
CA VAL A 9 -2.35 -1.60 -0.31
C VAL A 9 -2.52 -2.52 0.89
N GLY A 10 -2.91 -1.98 2.03
CA GLY A 10 -3.11 -2.74 3.26
C GLY A 10 -3.00 -1.87 4.50
N MET A 11 -3.32 -2.45 5.64
CA MET A 11 -3.24 -1.79 6.94
C MET A 11 -1.80 -1.38 7.30
N PRO A 12 -1.62 -0.37 8.17
CA PRO A 12 -0.32 -0.14 8.81
C PRO A 12 0.21 -1.43 9.45
N ALA A 13 1.51 -1.66 9.38
CA ALA A 13 2.19 -2.87 9.87
C ALA A 13 1.87 -4.17 9.12
N SER A 14 1.16 -4.15 7.99
CA SER A 14 0.89 -5.34 7.17
C SER A 14 2.13 -5.90 6.44
N GLY A 15 3.20 -5.11 6.32
CA GLY A 15 4.44 -5.53 5.65
C GLY A 15 4.58 -5.05 4.20
N LYS A 16 3.73 -4.11 3.75
CA LYS A 16 3.75 -3.55 2.38
C LYS A 16 5.13 -3.09 1.91
N SER A 17 5.82 -2.30 2.71
CA SER A 17 7.12 -1.73 2.32
C SER A 17 8.19 -2.80 2.16
N ARG A 18 8.17 -3.85 2.96
CA ARG A 18 9.09 -4.98 2.85
C ARG A 18 8.79 -5.81 1.60
N VAL A 19 7.54 -6.19 1.41
CA VAL A 19 7.10 -6.90 0.19
C VAL A 19 7.40 -6.06 -1.05
N GLY A 20 7.14 -4.76 -1.00
CA GLY A 20 7.39 -3.84 -2.12
C GLY A 20 8.84 -3.77 -2.55
N ARG A 21 9.77 -3.70 -1.62
CA ARG A 21 11.21 -3.71 -1.93
C ARG A 21 11.67 -5.01 -2.57
N GLU A 22 11.28 -6.14 -2.01
CA GLU A 22 11.64 -7.47 -2.53
C GLU A 22 11.01 -7.71 -3.92
N LEU A 23 9.74 -7.34 -4.09
CA LEU A 23 9.03 -7.47 -5.36
C LEU A 23 9.67 -6.59 -6.45
N ALA A 24 9.96 -5.33 -6.14
CA ALA A 24 10.61 -4.41 -7.07
C ALA A 24 12.00 -4.91 -7.48
N SER A 25 12.79 -5.40 -6.52
CA SER A 25 14.09 -6.02 -6.78
C SER A 25 13.98 -7.21 -7.73
N ALA A 26 13.02 -8.10 -7.50
CA ALA A 26 12.80 -9.28 -8.34
C ALA A 26 12.38 -8.92 -9.78
N LEU A 27 11.66 -7.82 -9.95
CA LEU A 27 11.19 -7.33 -11.25
C LEU A 27 12.17 -6.39 -11.95
N GLY A 28 13.25 -5.97 -11.29
CA GLY A 28 14.15 -4.94 -11.80
C GLY A 28 13.48 -3.55 -11.89
N LEU A 29 12.50 -3.28 -11.03
CA LEU A 29 11.74 -2.03 -10.95
C LEU A 29 12.15 -1.22 -9.71
N GLU A 30 11.75 0.06 -9.70
CA GLU A 30 11.88 0.92 -8.53
C GLU A 30 10.75 0.69 -7.53
N HIS A 31 11.06 0.65 -6.23
CA HIS A 31 10.08 0.70 -5.15
C HIS A 31 9.94 2.12 -4.63
N ARG A 32 8.70 2.60 -4.53
CA ARG A 32 8.34 3.89 -3.94
C ARG A 32 7.28 3.70 -2.88
N ASP A 33 7.30 4.57 -1.88
CA ASP A 33 6.33 4.60 -0.79
C ASP A 33 5.68 5.99 -0.74
N SER A 34 4.34 6.06 -0.74
CA SER A 34 3.64 7.33 -0.81
C SER A 34 3.92 8.24 0.39
N ASP A 35 4.10 7.66 1.59
CA ASP A 35 4.43 8.44 2.78
C ASP A 35 5.84 9.06 2.67
N ALA A 36 6.81 8.28 2.18
CA ALA A 36 8.16 8.78 1.92
C ALA A 36 8.17 9.89 0.85
N LEU A 37 7.41 9.71 -0.23
CA LEU A 37 7.28 10.72 -1.29
C LEU A 37 6.65 12.03 -0.79
N ILE A 38 5.68 11.96 0.13
CA ILE A 38 5.10 13.14 0.75
C ILE A 38 6.16 13.90 1.57
N GLU A 39 6.90 13.19 2.42
CA GLU A 39 7.96 13.80 3.23
C GLU A 39 9.09 14.39 2.37
N GLU A 40 9.47 13.71 1.30
CA GLU A 40 10.48 14.19 0.35
C GLU A 40 10.00 15.45 -0.39
N THR A 41 8.76 15.44 -0.89
CA THR A 41 8.18 16.55 -1.64
C THR A 41 8.00 17.80 -0.79
N THR A 42 7.61 17.64 0.47
CA THR A 42 7.31 18.76 1.37
C THR A 42 8.50 19.21 2.22
N GLY A 43 9.51 18.36 2.39
CA GLY A 43 10.59 18.56 3.36
C GLY A 43 10.12 18.49 4.82
N ARG A 44 8.90 17.98 5.07
CA ARG A 44 8.26 17.95 6.39
C ARG A 44 7.86 16.51 6.76
N LYS A 45 7.87 16.22 8.05
CA LYS A 45 7.39 14.92 8.56
C LYS A 45 5.87 14.87 8.59
N ILE A 46 5.30 13.69 8.29
CA ILE A 46 3.84 13.49 8.26
C ILE A 46 3.17 13.92 9.57
N PRO A 47 3.66 13.58 10.78
CA PRO A 47 3.06 14.05 12.03
C PRO A 47 3.03 15.59 12.14
N GLU A 48 4.04 16.29 11.61
CA GLU A 48 4.08 17.73 11.56
C GLU A 48 3.00 18.29 10.64
N ILE A 49 2.82 17.71 9.45
CA ILE A 49 1.77 18.11 8.52
C ILE A 49 0.38 17.96 9.15
N PHE A 50 0.12 16.83 9.81
CA PHE A 50 -1.14 16.60 10.51
C PHE A 50 -1.40 17.62 11.64
N SER A 51 -0.39 17.91 12.44
CA SER A 51 -0.54 18.84 13.57
C SER A 51 -0.68 20.30 13.15
N THR A 52 -0.06 20.70 12.06
CA THR A 52 -0.02 22.09 11.59
C THR A 52 -1.17 22.39 10.60
N ASP A 53 -1.40 21.50 9.63
CA ASP A 53 -2.32 21.76 8.52
C ASP A 53 -3.59 20.87 8.56
N GLY A 54 -3.61 19.85 9.40
CA GLY A 54 -4.75 18.95 9.59
C GLY A 54 -4.84 17.80 8.59
N GLU A 55 -5.77 16.88 8.88
CA GLU A 55 -5.94 15.65 8.09
C GLU A 55 -6.40 15.91 6.66
N GLU A 56 -7.33 16.84 6.46
CA GLU A 56 -7.88 17.12 5.12
C GLU A 56 -6.79 17.62 4.16
N TYR A 57 -5.93 18.51 4.63
CA TYR A 57 -4.78 18.98 3.85
C TYR A 57 -3.82 17.84 3.51
N PHE A 58 -3.51 16.99 4.50
CA PHE A 58 -2.67 15.82 4.28
C PHE A 58 -3.27 14.89 3.22
N ARG A 59 -4.57 14.62 3.27
CA ARG A 59 -5.24 13.74 2.31
C ARG A 59 -5.25 14.31 0.88
N GLN A 60 -5.39 15.61 0.72
CA GLN A 60 -5.27 16.26 -0.59
C GLN A 60 -3.84 16.12 -1.14
N LEU A 61 -2.84 16.37 -0.31
CA LEU A 61 -1.44 16.22 -0.66
C LEU A 61 -1.08 14.77 -1.01
N GLU A 62 -1.54 13.81 -0.23
CA GLU A 62 -1.38 12.39 -0.47
C GLU A 62 -1.96 11.98 -1.82
N GLU A 63 -3.16 12.45 -2.15
CA GLU A 63 -3.83 12.19 -3.43
C GLU A 63 -3.01 12.72 -4.62
N GLU A 64 -2.49 13.95 -4.53
CA GLU A 64 -1.63 14.55 -5.56
C GLU A 64 -0.32 13.80 -5.75
N VAL A 65 0.31 13.39 -4.65
CA VAL A 65 1.58 12.64 -4.70
C VAL A 65 1.37 11.26 -5.31
N ILE A 66 0.30 10.57 -4.95
CA ILE A 66 -0.06 9.26 -5.54
C ILE A 66 -0.33 9.41 -7.03
N GLU A 67 -1.11 10.40 -7.46
CA GLU A 67 -1.40 10.64 -8.88
C GLU A 67 -0.11 10.81 -9.70
N ARG A 68 0.82 11.61 -9.21
CA ARG A 68 2.13 11.79 -9.86
C ARG A 68 2.95 10.49 -9.88
N ALA A 69 2.95 9.74 -8.78
CA ALA A 69 3.68 8.50 -8.69
C ALA A 69 3.14 7.41 -9.63
N LEU A 70 1.84 7.37 -9.87
CA LEU A 70 1.19 6.43 -10.79
C LEU A 70 1.55 6.67 -12.26
N ALA A 71 2.07 7.85 -12.61
CA ALA A 71 2.52 8.15 -13.98
C ALA A 71 3.82 7.43 -14.36
N TYR A 72 4.55 6.84 -13.40
CA TYR A 72 5.84 6.19 -13.62
C TYR A 72 5.76 4.69 -13.28
N PRO A 73 6.38 3.82 -14.09
CA PRO A 73 6.41 2.38 -13.81
C PRO A 73 7.13 2.09 -12.49
N GLY A 74 6.74 1.00 -11.84
CA GLY A 74 7.35 0.58 -10.59
C GLY A 74 6.40 -0.11 -9.62
N VAL A 75 6.87 -0.31 -8.40
CA VAL A 75 6.08 -0.82 -7.27
C VAL A 75 5.82 0.34 -6.31
N LEU A 76 4.56 0.70 -6.12
CA LEU A 76 4.14 1.79 -5.24
C LEU A 76 3.39 1.24 -4.03
N SER A 77 3.95 1.43 -2.83
CA SER A 77 3.24 1.15 -1.58
C SER A 77 2.46 2.38 -1.13
N LEU A 78 1.17 2.23 -0.87
CA LEU A 78 0.33 3.32 -0.38
C LEU A 78 0.26 3.36 1.14
N GLY A 79 0.21 4.56 1.71
CA GLY A 79 -0.12 4.77 3.11
C GLY A 79 -1.47 4.15 3.49
N GLY A 80 -1.60 3.65 4.72
CA GLY A 80 -2.76 2.87 5.16
C GLY A 80 -4.11 3.60 5.10
N GLY A 81 -4.12 4.93 4.99
CA GLY A 81 -5.32 5.75 4.88
C GLY A 81 -5.61 6.31 3.48
N ALA A 82 -4.76 6.03 2.49
CA ALA A 82 -4.90 6.58 1.14
C ALA A 82 -6.22 6.21 0.46
N LEU A 83 -6.74 5.02 0.73
CA LEU A 83 -7.99 4.53 0.14
C LEU A 83 -9.26 5.14 0.75
N THR A 84 -9.17 5.95 1.78
CA THR A 84 -10.32 6.70 2.30
C THR A 84 -10.82 7.73 1.27
N ARG A 85 -9.96 8.18 0.37
CA ARG A 85 -10.31 9.08 -0.73
C ARG A 85 -10.85 8.27 -1.93
N LYS A 86 -12.08 8.57 -2.33
CA LYS A 86 -12.72 7.93 -3.49
C LYS A 86 -11.91 8.15 -4.78
N ALA A 87 -11.39 9.37 -4.99
CA ALA A 87 -10.58 9.68 -6.16
C ALA A 87 -9.33 8.81 -6.27
N THR A 88 -8.66 8.52 -5.15
CA THR A 88 -7.54 7.57 -5.12
C THR A 88 -7.99 6.17 -5.56
N ARG A 89 -9.10 5.65 -5.02
CA ARG A 89 -9.62 4.33 -5.41
C ARG A 89 -9.97 4.26 -6.89
N GLU A 90 -10.54 5.32 -7.44
CA GLU A 90 -10.88 5.39 -8.87
C GLU A 90 -9.64 5.38 -9.78
N ARG A 91 -8.56 6.05 -9.38
CA ARG A 91 -7.28 6.03 -10.11
C ARG A 91 -6.61 4.66 -10.14
N LEU A 92 -6.88 3.81 -9.15
CA LEU A 92 -6.28 2.48 -9.07
C LEU A 92 -6.94 1.45 -9.99
N ARG A 93 -8.05 1.75 -10.65
CA ARG A 93 -8.79 0.81 -11.51
C ARG A 93 -7.96 0.23 -12.66
N ASP A 94 -7.02 1.00 -13.18
CA ASP A 94 -6.15 0.60 -14.29
C ASP A 94 -4.79 0.03 -13.82
N CYS A 95 -4.60 -0.11 -12.50
CA CYS A 95 -3.39 -0.64 -11.90
C CYS A 95 -3.56 -2.11 -11.50
N PHE A 96 -2.44 -2.83 -11.41
CA PHE A 96 -2.41 -4.13 -10.74
C PHE A 96 -2.26 -3.91 -9.23
N VAL A 97 -3.35 -4.01 -8.50
CA VAL A 97 -3.39 -3.72 -7.06
C VAL A 97 -3.30 -5.00 -6.25
N VAL A 98 -2.32 -5.09 -5.37
CA VAL A 98 -2.12 -6.21 -4.45
C VAL A 98 -2.51 -5.76 -3.03
N TYR A 99 -3.50 -6.40 -2.47
CA TYR A 99 -3.86 -6.22 -1.06
C TYR A 99 -2.98 -7.12 -0.19
N ILE A 100 -2.09 -6.49 0.56
CA ILE A 100 -1.23 -7.15 1.55
C ILE A 100 -2.01 -7.27 2.86
N LYS A 101 -2.57 -8.46 3.09
CA LYS A 101 -3.45 -8.75 4.20
C LYS A 101 -2.69 -9.38 5.36
N ALA A 102 -2.95 -8.90 6.57
CA ALA A 102 -2.53 -9.55 7.81
C ALA A 102 -3.69 -9.52 8.80
N GLU A 103 -3.83 -10.57 9.58
CA GLU A 103 -4.87 -10.65 10.60
C GLU A 103 -4.64 -9.62 11.71
N LEU A 104 -5.71 -9.13 12.31
CA LEU A 104 -5.66 -8.08 13.32
C LEU A 104 -4.74 -8.41 14.51
N PRO A 105 -4.72 -9.64 15.08
CA PRO A 105 -3.76 -10.01 16.13
C PRO A 105 -2.30 -9.89 15.69
N GLU A 106 -1.99 -10.21 14.45
CA GLU A 106 -0.64 -10.09 13.90
C GLU A 106 -0.25 -8.62 13.65
N LEU A 107 -1.17 -7.81 13.17
CA LEU A 107 -0.96 -6.37 13.04
C LEU A 107 -0.66 -5.71 14.39
N LEU A 108 -1.39 -6.11 15.43
CA LEU A 108 -1.15 -5.68 16.82
C LEU A 108 0.24 -6.08 17.31
N ARG A 109 0.61 -7.34 17.11
CA ARG A 109 1.92 -7.86 17.52
C ARG A 109 3.06 -7.10 16.83
N ARG A 110 2.96 -6.85 15.53
CA ARG A 110 3.96 -6.10 14.75
C ARG A 110 4.05 -4.64 15.16
N SER A 111 2.92 -4.05 15.55
CA SER A 111 2.83 -2.66 15.96
C SER A 111 3.48 -2.40 17.31
N GLN A 112 3.44 -3.37 18.24
CA GLN A 112 4.03 -3.25 19.58
C GLN A 112 5.56 -3.26 19.57
N GLY A 113 6.20 -3.79 18.52
CA GLY A 113 7.65 -3.83 18.34
C GLY A 113 8.25 -2.65 17.56
N SER A 114 7.46 -1.65 17.17
CA SER A 114 7.93 -0.53 16.36
C SER A 114 7.99 0.76 17.17
N ASP A 115 9.02 1.59 16.95
CA ASP A 115 9.17 2.96 17.46
C ASP A 115 8.08 3.94 16.94
N ARG A 116 6.97 3.43 16.46
CA ARG A 116 5.87 4.25 15.93
C ARG A 116 4.98 4.72 17.08
N PRO A 117 4.94 6.03 17.41
CA PRO A 117 4.19 6.58 18.55
C PRO A 117 2.67 6.53 18.42
N LEU A 118 2.13 5.95 17.34
CA LEU A 118 0.67 5.80 17.12
C LEU A 118 -0.01 4.86 18.13
N LEU A 119 0.75 4.23 19.01
CA LEU A 119 0.30 3.07 19.77
C LEU A 119 0.60 3.12 21.28
N ALA A 120 0.96 4.28 21.83
CA ALA A 120 1.03 4.44 23.28
C ALA A 120 -0.38 4.54 23.87
N GLY A 121 -0.76 3.60 24.73
CA GLY A 121 -1.98 3.60 25.53
C GLY A 121 -3.13 2.76 25.00
N ASP A 122 -3.77 3.12 23.88
CA ASP A 122 -4.94 2.43 23.27
C ASP A 122 -4.64 1.91 21.85
N ALA A 123 -3.47 1.34 21.67
CA ALA A 123 -3.00 0.83 20.38
C ALA A 123 -3.98 -0.15 19.73
N GLN A 124 -4.51 -1.06 20.53
CA GLN A 124 -5.47 -2.07 20.06
C GLN A 124 -6.76 -1.40 19.59
N ALA A 125 -7.39 -0.58 20.43
CA ALA A 125 -8.64 0.08 20.12
C ALA A 125 -8.50 0.95 18.85
N ARG A 126 -7.37 1.67 18.72
CA ARG A 126 -7.10 2.52 17.57
C ARG A 126 -6.89 1.71 16.27
N LEU A 127 -6.20 0.58 16.35
CA LEU A 127 -6.01 -0.29 15.19
C LEU A 127 -7.32 -0.95 14.77
N GLU A 128 -8.15 -1.36 15.72
CA GLU A 128 -9.50 -1.90 15.48
C GLU A 128 -10.40 -0.86 14.82
N GLU A 129 -10.38 0.38 15.29
CA GLU A 129 -11.12 1.50 14.69
C GLU A 129 -10.67 1.77 13.25
N LEU A 130 -9.35 1.80 13.00
CA LEU A 130 -8.81 1.96 11.65
C LEU A 130 -9.18 0.78 10.74
N TRP A 131 -9.17 -0.43 11.26
CA TRP A 131 -9.57 -1.63 10.55
C TRP A 131 -11.05 -1.54 10.13
N GLU A 132 -11.94 -1.28 11.08
CA GLU A 132 -13.38 -1.15 10.79
C GLU A 132 -13.68 -0.05 9.77
N ALA A 133 -12.96 1.06 9.81
CA ALA A 133 -13.14 2.17 8.88
C ALA A 133 -12.63 1.91 7.46
N ARG A 134 -11.72 0.95 7.27
CA ARG A 134 -10.95 0.78 6.01
C ARG A 134 -11.06 -0.59 5.38
N LYS A 135 -11.48 -1.62 6.12
CA LYS A 135 -11.49 -3.03 5.68
C LYS A 135 -12.17 -3.27 4.34
N ASP A 136 -13.21 -2.51 4.03
CA ASP A 136 -13.97 -2.67 2.78
C ASP A 136 -13.29 -2.03 1.57
N TYR A 137 -12.44 -1.04 1.78
CA TYR A 137 -11.75 -0.37 0.67
C TYR A 137 -10.64 -1.22 0.03
N PHE A 138 -9.99 -2.07 0.81
CA PHE A 138 -8.89 -2.90 0.30
C PHE A 138 -9.37 -3.92 -0.73
N PRO A 139 -10.39 -4.76 -0.46
CA PRO A 139 -10.91 -5.68 -1.46
C PRO A 139 -11.61 -4.98 -2.64
N GLU A 140 -12.16 -3.78 -2.45
CA GLU A 140 -12.77 -2.99 -3.53
C GLU A 140 -11.80 -2.71 -4.67
N VAL A 141 -10.53 -2.43 -4.37
CA VAL A 141 -9.51 -2.07 -5.36
C VAL A 141 -8.58 -3.21 -5.76
N ALA A 142 -8.56 -4.30 -5.00
CA ALA A 142 -7.58 -5.37 -5.17
C ALA A 142 -7.80 -6.20 -6.44
N SER A 143 -6.73 -6.38 -7.21
CA SER A 143 -6.61 -7.40 -8.26
C SER A 143 -6.21 -8.75 -7.68
N LEU A 144 -5.45 -8.73 -6.58
CA LEU A 144 -4.93 -9.90 -5.86
C LEU A 144 -4.91 -9.63 -4.36
N GLU A 145 -5.30 -10.61 -3.55
CA GLU A 145 -5.09 -10.59 -2.10
C GLU A 145 -4.02 -11.62 -1.71
N VAL A 146 -3.08 -11.21 -0.88
CA VAL A 146 -2.03 -12.09 -0.33
C VAL A 146 -1.95 -11.96 1.17
N GLN A 147 -1.82 -13.09 1.87
CA GLN A 147 -1.74 -13.17 3.32
C GLN A 147 -0.28 -13.16 3.77
N THR A 148 0.06 -12.29 4.73
CA THR A 148 1.43 -12.16 5.26
C THR A 148 1.61 -12.62 6.69
N SER A 149 0.56 -13.10 7.35
CA SER A 149 0.57 -13.40 8.79
C SER A 149 1.51 -14.55 9.15
N SER A 150 1.57 -15.58 8.31
CA SER A 150 2.33 -16.83 8.59
C SER A 150 3.37 -17.18 7.53
N GLU A 151 3.42 -16.41 6.43
CA GLU A 151 4.27 -16.72 5.30
C GLU A 151 5.57 -15.91 5.31
N PRO A 152 6.72 -16.54 4.98
CA PRO A 152 7.94 -15.81 4.66
C PRO A 152 7.72 -14.83 3.49
N VAL A 153 8.37 -13.67 3.55
CA VAL A 153 8.21 -12.62 2.51
C VAL A 153 8.52 -13.16 1.11
N ILE A 154 9.47 -14.06 0.98
CA ILE A 154 9.82 -14.65 -0.33
C ILE A 154 8.64 -15.40 -0.97
N HIS A 155 7.87 -16.16 -0.19
CA HIS A 155 6.69 -16.88 -0.70
C HIS A 155 5.58 -15.91 -1.13
N VAL A 156 5.40 -14.82 -0.39
CA VAL A 156 4.45 -13.76 -0.76
C VAL A 156 4.86 -13.12 -2.09
N VAL A 157 6.13 -12.80 -2.26
CA VAL A 157 6.68 -12.22 -3.50
C VAL A 157 6.55 -13.20 -4.67
N GLU A 158 6.87 -14.48 -4.49
CA GLU A 158 6.71 -15.52 -5.53
C GLU A 158 5.25 -15.66 -5.97
N GLN A 159 4.30 -15.59 -5.03
CA GLN A 159 2.87 -15.61 -5.35
C GLN A 159 2.48 -14.41 -6.21
N ILE A 160 2.91 -13.21 -5.83
CA ILE A 160 2.62 -11.98 -6.60
C ILE A 160 3.24 -12.06 -8.00
N LEU A 161 4.49 -12.49 -8.12
CA LEU A 161 5.19 -12.61 -9.41
C LEU A 161 4.46 -13.54 -10.37
N ARG A 162 3.94 -14.66 -9.89
CA ARG A 162 3.15 -15.62 -10.70
C ARG A 162 1.87 -14.97 -11.24
N GLU A 163 1.12 -14.30 -10.38
CA GLU A 163 -0.14 -13.66 -10.77
C GLU A 163 0.07 -12.47 -11.72
N VAL A 164 1.15 -11.69 -11.53
CA VAL A 164 1.52 -10.61 -12.47
C VAL A 164 1.85 -11.18 -13.84
N GLY A 165 2.64 -12.26 -13.92
CA GLY A 165 2.97 -12.94 -15.18
C GLY A 165 1.75 -13.49 -15.90
N GLU A 166 0.84 -14.15 -15.21
CA GLU A 166 -0.41 -14.65 -15.78
C GLU A 166 -1.37 -13.53 -16.24
N ALA A 167 -1.36 -12.39 -15.56
CA ALA A 167 -2.17 -11.23 -15.95
C ALA A 167 -1.64 -10.59 -17.24
N ASP A 168 -0.33 -10.52 -17.42
CA ASP A 168 0.30 -10.02 -18.65
C ASP A 168 -0.01 -10.92 -19.86
N GLU A 169 0.03 -12.25 -19.69
CA GLU A 169 -0.28 -13.23 -20.74
C GLU A 169 -1.75 -13.16 -21.19
N ARG A 170 -2.68 -12.93 -20.26
CA ARG A 170 -4.12 -12.78 -20.57
C ARG A 170 -4.42 -11.50 -21.34
N ASP A 171 -3.73 -10.41 -21.02
CA ASP A 171 -3.91 -9.13 -21.69
C ASP A 171 -3.39 -9.19 -23.14
N ASP A 172 -2.24 -9.83 -23.37
CA ASP A 172 -1.65 -10.02 -24.71
C ASP A 172 -2.51 -10.92 -25.59
N SER A 173 -3.15 -11.95 -25.03
CA SER A 173 -4.07 -12.85 -25.75
C SER A 173 -5.42 -12.20 -26.11
N SER A 174 -5.84 -11.17 -25.39
CA SER A 174 -7.10 -10.46 -25.64
C SER A 174 -6.96 -9.37 -26.73
N GLN A 175 -5.73 -9.04 -27.13
CA GLN A 175 -5.43 -8.05 -28.18
C GLN A 175 -5.13 -8.67 -29.55
N ARG A 176 -5.22 -9.99 -29.69
CA ARG A 176 -5.08 -10.75 -30.93
C ARG A 176 -6.43 -11.21 -31.47
#